data_eb74519f85ea5821fa90bbba5509963b
#
_entry.id   eb74519f85ea5821fa90bbba5509963b
#
_cell.length_a   1.000
_cell.length_b   1.000
_cell.length_c   1.000
_cell.angle_alpha   90.00
_cell.angle_beta   90.00
_cell.angle_gamma   90.00
#
_symmetry.space_group_name_H-M   'P 1'
#
loop_
_entity.id
_entity.type
_entity.pdbx_description
1 polymer ?
#
loop_
_entity_poly.entity_id
_entity_poly.type
_entity_poly.pdbx_seq_one_letter_code
_entity_poly.pdbx_strand_id
1 'polypeptide(L)'
;MKTALRILNLEDNEADAELNQAMIAARWPHSELVRVDTRADFLARLEEKNFDLIFCDYTMPGFNGREALMLARERCPMVPFIFISGTIGEDAAIEALKNGATDYVLKHRLMRLIPAVDRALRESEERAERDRAEKAMRESEHKYREVFECLADAAFLVNAKTGKIIDTNRCAEQMLGCERAEILGRKISQLLAVLDQAGADDSAPFECAMARANGSALPVRVHTTKLSIHGHPLVLRLCRDLSGHGNDV
;
A
#
# COMPACT_ATOMS: atom_id res chain seq x y z
N MET A 1 5.23 3.14 -20.35
CA MET A 1 4.22 3.97 -21.06
C MET A 1 3.31 3.04 -21.87
N LYS A 2 2.00 3.17 -21.73
CA LYS A 2 1.02 2.40 -22.52
C LYS A 2 1.09 2.79 -23.98
N THR A 3 1.02 1.81 -24.88
CA THR A 3 1.01 2.00 -26.33
C THR A 3 -0.40 2.11 -26.92
N ALA A 4 -1.39 1.71 -26.17
CA ALA A 4 -2.80 1.80 -26.45
C ALA A 4 -3.56 2.27 -25.22
N LEU A 5 -4.57 3.10 -25.40
CA LEU A 5 -5.42 3.62 -24.35
C LEU A 5 -6.87 3.25 -24.63
N ARG A 6 -7.63 2.94 -23.60
CA ARG A 6 -9.08 2.85 -23.65
C ARG A 6 -9.68 4.05 -22.94
N ILE A 7 -10.35 4.91 -23.67
CA ILE A 7 -10.82 6.22 -23.20
C ILE A 7 -12.34 6.26 -23.26
N LEU A 8 -12.98 6.59 -22.16
CA LEU A 8 -14.40 6.89 -22.12
C LEU A 8 -14.60 8.38 -22.46
N ASN A 9 -15.33 8.69 -23.52
CA ASN A 9 -15.58 10.05 -23.96
C ASN A 9 -17.08 10.39 -23.84
N LEU A 10 -17.42 11.20 -22.86
CA LEU A 10 -18.76 11.72 -22.65
C LEU A 10 -18.90 13.02 -23.45
N GLU A 11 -19.55 12.93 -24.62
CA GLU A 11 -19.63 14.01 -25.63
C GLU A 11 -20.90 13.81 -26.47
N ASP A 12 -21.78 14.81 -26.52
CA ASP A 12 -23.01 14.77 -27.32
C ASP A 12 -22.75 15.14 -28.81
N ASN A 13 -21.72 15.93 -29.09
CA ASN A 13 -21.36 16.33 -30.45
C ASN A 13 -20.43 15.28 -31.11
N GLU A 14 -20.90 14.64 -32.17
CA GLU A 14 -20.15 13.61 -32.88
C GLU A 14 -18.85 14.17 -33.55
N ALA A 15 -18.88 15.37 -34.09
CA ALA A 15 -17.71 15.98 -34.71
C ALA A 15 -16.61 16.30 -33.66
N ASP A 16 -16.98 16.72 -32.46
CA ASP A 16 -16.03 16.95 -31.39
C ASP A 16 -15.43 15.63 -30.88
N ALA A 17 -16.25 14.56 -30.81
CA ALA A 17 -15.77 13.22 -30.46
C ALA A 17 -14.79 12.66 -31.50
N GLU A 18 -15.07 12.82 -32.79
CA GLU A 18 -14.15 12.45 -33.87
C GLU A 18 -12.84 13.24 -33.82
N LEU A 19 -12.90 14.52 -33.50
CA LEU A 19 -11.71 15.36 -33.33
C LEU A 19 -10.86 14.91 -32.15
N ASN A 20 -11.48 14.59 -31.03
CA ASN A 20 -10.80 14.02 -29.86
C ASN A 20 -10.12 12.68 -30.22
N GLN A 21 -10.83 11.79 -30.94
CA GLN A 21 -10.29 10.53 -31.44
C GLN A 21 -9.08 10.74 -32.35
N ALA A 22 -9.15 11.65 -33.31
CA ALA A 22 -8.06 11.95 -34.25
C ALA A 22 -6.82 12.47 -33.49
N MET A 23 -7.01 13.35 -32.51
CA MET A 23 -5.92 13.88 -31.69
C MET A 23 -5.23 12.76 -30.88
N ILE A 24 -5.99 11.86 -30.27
CA ILE A 24 -5.45 10.74 -29.51
C ILE A 24 -4.75 9.74 -30.41
N ALA A 25 -5.34 9.38 -31.56
CA ALA A 25 -4.76 8.45 -32.53
C ALA A 25 -3.41 8.91 -33.07
N ALA A 26 -3.20 10.22 -33.21
CA ALA A 26 -1.91 10.78 -33.64
C ALA A 26 -0.75 10.41 -32.68
N ARG A 27 -1.01 10.22 -31.39
CA ARG A 27 0.01 9.89 -30.38
C ARG A 27 -0.05 8.43 -29.94
N TRP A 28 -1.25 7.86 -29.87
CA TRP A 28 -1.54 6.46 -29.50
C TRP A 28 -2.40 5.80 -30.60
N PRO A 29 -1.82 5.29 -31.66
CA PRO A 29 -2.56 4.81 -32.85
C PRO A 29 -3.49 3.63 -32.59
N HIS A 30 -3.25 2.87 -31.53
CA HIS A 30 -4.05 1.69 -31.16
C HIS A 30 -5.05 1.96 -30.04
N SER A 31 -5.35 3.23 -29.76
CA SER A 31 -6.29 3.59 -28.69
C SER A 31 -7.72 3.52 -29.18
N GLU A 32 -8.59 3.09 -28.26
CA GLU A 32 -10.04 3.04 -28.43
C GLU A 32 -10.67 4.20 -27.64
N LEU A 33 -11.50 5.01 -28.31
CA LEU A 33 -12.30 6.04 -27.69
C LEU A 33 -13.76 5.61 -27.73
N VAL A 34 -14.34 5.30 -26.59
CA VAL A 34 -15.73 4.87 -26.45
C VAL A 34 -16.58 6.09 -26.17
N ARG A 35 -17.34 6.56 -27.17
CA ARG A 35 -18.25 7.69 -27.01
C ARG A 35 -19.53 7.26 -26.31
N VAL A 36 -20.00 8.08 -25.38
CA VAL A 36 -21.32 8.03 -24.75
C VAL A 36 -21.87 9.46 -24.67
N ASP A 37 -23.19 9.60 -24.77
CA ASP A 37 -23.86 10.90 -24.75
C ASP A 37 -25.03 10.95 -23.73
N THR A 38 -25.29 9.84 -23.03
CA THR A 38 -26.32 9.76 -21.99
C THR A 38 -25.74 9.41 -20.63
N ARG A 39 -26.46 9.83 -19.57
CA ARG A 39 -26.13 9.44 -18.20
C ARG A 39 -26.16 7.91 -18.01
N ALA A 40 -27.12 7.23 -18.61
CA ALA A 40 -27.30 5.79 -18.45
C ALA A 40 -26.13 5.01 -19.06
N ASP A 41 -25.72 5.38 -20.30
CA ASP A 41 -24.58 4.75 -20.97
C ASP A 41 -23.27 5.05 -20.24
N PHE A 42 -23.09 6.29 -19.77
CA PHE A 42 -21.92 6.66 -19.00
C PHE A 42 -21.77 5.79 -17.75
N LEU A 43 -22.84 5.62 -16.98
CA LEU A 43 -22.83 4.76 -15.79
C LEU A 43 -22.56 3.29 -16.16
N ALA A 44 -23.20 2.77 -17.20
CA ALA A 44 -22.97 1.39 -17.64
C ALA A 44 -21.50 1.15 -18.02
N ARG A 45 -20.86 2.11 -18.69
CA ARG A 45 -19.45 2.01 -19.06
C ARG A 45 -18.50 2.16 -17.86
N LEU A 46 -18.81 2.99 -16.87
CA LEU A 46 -18.00 3.08 -15.65
C LEU A 46 -17.92 1.74 -14.89
N GLU A 47 -18.96 0.91 -14.93
CA GLU A 47 -18.96 -0.42 -14.30
C GLU A 47 -17.97 -1.41 -14.95
N GLU A 48 -17.57 -1.19 -16.19
CA GLU A 48 -16.58 -2.03 -16.87
C GLU A 48 -15.19 -1.92 -16.23
N LYS A 49 -14.88 -0.81 -15.54
CA LYS A 49 -13.63 -0.53 -14.79
C LYS A 49 -12.34 -0.77 -15.58
N ASN A 50 -12.39 -0.61 -16.90
CA ASN A 50 -11.28 -0.91 -17.81
C ASN A 50 -10.84 0.29 -18.67
N PHE A 51 -11.21 1.49 -18.26
CA PHE A 51 -10.78 2.73 -18.91
C PHE A 51 -9.51 3.30 -18.27
N ASP A 52 -8.63 3.81 -19.11
CA ASP A 52 -7.38 4.46 -18.71
C ASP A 52 -7.58 5.95 -18.44
N LEU A 53 -8.62 6.54 -19.04
CA LEU A 53 -8.88 7.97 -19.02
C LEU A 53 -10.36 8.22 -19.31
N ILE A 54 -10.90 9.31 -18.75
CA ILE A 54 -12.25 9.81 -19.05
C ILE A 54 -12.12 11.21 -19.61
N PHE A 55 -12.72 11.45 -20.77
CA PHE A 55 -13.00 12.77 -21.31
C PHE A 55 -14.47 13.10 -21.06
N CYS A 56 -14.76 14.35 -20.79
CA CYS A 56 -16.11 14.82 -20.59
C CYS A 56 -16.26 16.24 -21.12
N ASP A 57 -17.26 16.47 -21.96
CA ASP A 57 -17.70 17.85 -22.20
C ASP A 57 -18.35 18.37 -20.90
N TYR A 58 -18.02 19.59 -20.56
CA TYR A 58 -18.56 20.25 -19.37
C TYR A 58 -20.05 20.60 -19.55
N THR A 59 -20.43 20.97 -20.77
CA THR A 59 -21.78 21.48 -21.10
C THR A 59 -22.51 20.49 -22.01
N MET A 60 -23.28 19.61 -21.40
CA MET A 60 -24.10 18.65 -22.14
C MET A 60 -25.59 18.83 -21.86
N PRO A 61 -26.48 18.62 -22.82
CA PRO A 61 -27.91 18.60 -22.60
C PRO A 61 -28.33 17.46 -21.66
N GLY A 62 -29.02 17.77 -20.57
CA GLY A 62 -29.63 16.79 -19.68
C GLY A 62 -28.70 16.01 -18.75
N PHE A 63 -27.37 16.13 -18.90
CA PHE A 63 -26.39 15.49 -18.01
C PHE A 63 -25.17 16.39 -17.82
N ASN A 64 -25.04 16.96 -16.65
CA ASN A 64 -24.02 17.94 -16.30
C ASN A 64 -22.64 17.27 -16.09
N GLY A 65 -21.59 17.84 -16.69
CA GLY A 65 -20.22 17.35 -16.52
C GLY A 65 -19.74 17.26 -15.08
N ARG A 66 -20.21 18.16 -14.20
CA ARG A 66 -19.93 18.09 -12.76
C ARG A 66 -20.52 16.84 -12.10
N GLU A 67 -21.76 16.46 -12.46
CA GLU A 67 -22.37 15.20 -11.99
C GLU A 67 -21.58 14.00 -12.52
N ALA A 68 -21.16 14.03 -13.79
CA ALA A 68 -20.32 12.98 -14.37
C ALA A 68 -19.01 12.81 -13.61
N LEU A 69 -18.35 13.91 -13.24
CA LEU A 69 -17.13 13.88 -12.43
C LEU A 69 -17.38 13.23 -11.05
N MET A 70 -18.45 13.60 -10.36
CA MET A 70 -18.79 13.02 -9.06
C MET A 70 -18.99 11.50 -9.16
N LEU A 71 -19.75 11.04 -10.16
CA LEU A 71 -19.99 9.63 -10.42
C LEU A 71 -18.69 8.87 -10.79
N ALA A 72 -17.83 9.48 -11.60
CA ALA A 72 -16.54 8.91 -11.93
C ALA A 72 -15.63 8.79 -10.69
N ARG A 73 -15.62 9.78 -9.82
CA ARG A 73 -14.82 9.74 -8.59
C ARG A 73 -15.32 8.70 -7.58
N GLU A 74 -16.62 8.49 -7.52
CA GLU A 74 -17.21 7.43 -6.69
C GLU A 74 -16.86 6.02 -7.21
N ARG A 75 -16.94 5.78 -8.53
CA ARG A 75 -16.83 4.47 -9.13
C ARG A 75 -15.41 4.09 -9.59
N CYS A 76 -14.69 5.07 -10.10
CA CYS A 76 -13.35 4.91 -10.69
C CYS A 76 -12.39 6.01 -10.18
N PRO A 77 -12.12 6.12 -8.86
CA PRO A 77 -11.39 7.24 -8.26
C PRO A 77 -9.96 7.40 -8.80
N MET A 78 -9.36 6.31 -9.32
CA MET A 78 -7.99 6.30 -9.82
C MET A 78 -7.90 6.67 -11.31
N VAL A 79 -9.01 6.64 -12.04
CA VAL A 79 -9.01 6.95 -13.47
C VAL A 79 -8.95 8.47 -13.66
N PRO A 80 -7.97 9.01 -14.41
CA PRO A 80 -7.89 10.43 -14.70
C PRO A 80 -9.15 10.91 -15.42
N PHE A 81 -9.59 12.13 -15.09
CA PHE A 81 -10.78 12.76 -15.67
C PHE A 81 -10.41 14.14 -16.21
N ILE A 82 -10.54 14.33 -17.51
CA ILE A 82 -10.20 15.57 -18.20
C ILE A 82 -11.46 16.17 -18.81
N PHE A 83 -11.77 17.41 -18.47
CA PHE A 83 -12.80 18.16 -19.16
C PHE A 83 -12.29 18.69 -20.48
N ILE A 84 -13.12 18.57 -21.54
CA ILE A 84 -12.89 19.17 -22.86
C ILE A 84 -14.09 20.04 -23.16
N SER A 85 -13.95 21.37 -23.08
CA SER A 85 -15.09 22.28 -23.16
C SER A 85 -14.86 23.42 -24.14
N GLY A 86 -15.94 23.86 -24.80
CA GLY A 86 -15.92 25.01 -25.73
C GLY A 86 -15.81 26.34 -25.01
N THR A 87 -16.56 26.50 -23.94
CA THR A 87 -16.66 27.75 -23.16
C THR A 87 -16.82 27.43 -21.68
N ILE A 88 -15.71 27.28 -20.99
CA ILE A 88 -15.74 27.23 -19.53
C ILE A 88 -15.22 28.57 -19.00
N GLY A 89 -15.96 29.20 -18.10
CA GLY A 89 -15.46 30.34 -17.35
C GLY A 89 -14.30 29.89 -16.47
N GLU A 90 -13.36 30.79 -16.19
CA GLU A 90 -12.18 30.51 -15.37
C GLU A 90 -12.56 29.94 -14.00
N ASP A 91 -13.64 30.48 -13.38
CA ASP A 91 -14.14 30.02 -12.09
C ASP A 91 -14.65 28.57 -12.13
N ALA A 92 -15.35 28.17 -13.20
CA ALA A 92 -15.86 26.80 -13.35
C ALA A 92 -14.74 25.78 -13.61
N ALA A 93 -13.67 26.18 -14.30
CA ALA A 93 -12.48 25.36 -14.47
C ALA A 93 -11.76 25.13 -13.14
N ILE A 94 -11.59 26.18 -12.32
CA ILE A 94 -11.00 26.10 -10.99
C ILE A 94 -11.84 25.20 -10.09
N GLU A 95 -13.17 25.36 -10.13
CA GLU A 95 -14.10 24.52 -9.35
C GLU A 95 -14.01 23.04 -9.77
N ALA A 96 -13.93 22.75 -11.07
CA ALA A 96 -13.78 21.39 -11.57
C ALA A 96 -12.51 20.72 -11.05
N LEU A 97 -11.38 21.42 -11.06
CA LEU A 97 -10.11 20.91 -10.51
C LEU A 97 -10.19 20.69 -8.99
N LYS A 98 -10.81 21.61 -8.23
CA LYS A 98 -11.03 21.44 -6.78
C LYS A 98 -11.92 20.24 -6.46
N ASN A 99 -12.88 19.92 -7.32
CA ASN A 99 -13.76 18.76 -7.18
C ASN A 99 -13.15 17.44 -7.69
N GLY A 100 -11.87 17.48 -8.08
CA GLY A 100 -11.10 16.28 -8.42
C GLY A 100 -10.95 15.98 -9.91
N ALA A 101 -11.30 16.90 -10.81
CA ALA A 101 -10.88 16.77 -12.21
C ALA A 101 -9.35 16.79 -12.28
N THR A 102 -8.77 15.96 -13.14
CA THR A 102 -7.31 15.90 -13.31
C THR A 102 -6.81 17.11 -14.09
N ASP A 103 -7.56 17.50 -15.12
CA ASP A 103 -7.24 18.66 -15.94
C ASP A 103 -8.48 19.16 -16.69
N TYR A 104 -8.33 20.30 -17.37
CA TYR A 104 -9.31 20.75 -18.36
C TYR A 104 -8.62 21.29 -19.63
N VAL A 105 -9.24 21.10 -20.78
CA VAL A 105 -8.76 21.54 -22.07
C VAL A 105 -9.87 22.28 -22.82
N LEU A 106 -9.53 23.43 -23.38
CA LEU A 106 -10.47 24.19 -24.20
C LEU A 106 -10.52 23.62 -25.63
N LYS A 107 -11.73 23.39 -26.19
CA LYS A 107 -11.93 22.88 -27.55
C LYS A 107 -11.19 23.71 -28.62
N HIS A 108 -11.05 25.02 -28.43
CA HIS A 108 -10.27 25.89 -29.33
C HIS A 108 -8.74 25.84 -29.07
N ARG A 109 -8.28 25.07 -28.10
CA ARG A 109 -6.85 24.86 -27.77
C ARG A 109 -6.50 23.38 -27.61
N LEU A 110 -7.05 22.52 -28.46
CA LEU A 110 -6.85 21.06 -28.41
C LEU A 110 -5.39 20.60 -28.51
N MET A 111 -4.48 21.46 -28.98
CA MET A 111 -3.03 21.16 -28.92
C MET A 111 -2.54 20.88 -27.49
N ARG A 112 -3.27 21.33 -26.46
CA ARG A 112 -2.96 21.03 -25.04
C ARG A 112 -3.46 19.65 -24.60
N LEU A 113 -4.31 18.98 -25.39
CA LEU A 113 -4.90 17.69 -25.02
C LEU A 113 -3.82 16.62 -24.80
N ILE A 114 -2.90 16.45 -25.73
CA ILE A 114 -1.85 15.44 -25.64
C ILE A 114 -0.94 15.67 -24.39
N PRO A 115 -0.39 16.87 -24.15
CA PRO A 115 0.34 17.14 -22.91
C PRO A 115 -0.47 16.90 -21.62
N ALA A 116 -1.76 17.22 -21.62
CA ALA A 116 -2.64 16.98 -20.48
C ALA A 116 -2.83 15.48 -20.21
N VAL A 117 -3.07 14.69 -21.28
CA VAL A 117 -3.19 13.23 -21.20
C VAL A 117 -1.88 12.58 -20.74
N ASP A 118 -0.73 12.94 -21.33
CA ASP A 118 0.57 12.40 -20.93
C ASP A 118 0.85 12.65 -19.44
N ARG A 119 0.53 13.85 -18.94
CA ARG A 119 0.66 14.19 -17.52
C ARG A 119 -0.29 13.38 -16.65
N ALA A 120 -1.57 13.34 -17.01
CA ALA A 120 -2.61 12.66 -16.25
C ALA A 120 -2.34 11.14 -16.12
N LEU A 121 -1.90 10.51 -17.21
CA LEU A 121 -1.53 9.09 -17.20
C LEU A 121 -0.31 8.81 -16.32
N ARG A 122 0.73 9.66 -16.40
CA ARG A 122 1.92 9.52 -15.58
C ARG A 122 1.60 9.66 -14.10
N GLU A 123 0.87 10.70 -13.72
CA GLU A 123 0.46 10.92 -12.32
C GLU A 123 -0.41 9.77 -11.79
N SER A 124 -1.30 9.22 -12.63
CA SER A 124 -2.12 8.05 -12.28
C SER A 124 -1.28 6.79 -12.09
N GLU A 125 -0.29 6.56 -12.96
CA GLU A 125 0.63 5.42 -12.88
C GLU A 125 1.51 5.50 -11.62
N GLU A 126 2.10 6.66 -11.33
CA GLU A 126 2.89 6.92 -10.11
C GLU A 126 2.06 6.70 -8.83
N ARG A 127 0.80 7.18 -8.81
CA ARG A 127 -0.12 6.95 -7.69
C ARG A 127 -0.44 5.48 -7.51
N ALA A 128 -0.76 4.78 -8.60
CA ALA A 128 -1.08 3.35 -8.57
C ALA A 128 0.11 2.49 -8.14
N GLU A 129 1.34 2.86 -8.50
CA GLU A 129 2.57 2.20 -8.04
C GLU A 129 2.79 2.40 -6.55
N ARG A 130 2.60 3.64 -6.08
CA ARG A 130 2.72 3.96 -4.65
C ARG A 130 1.71 3.20 -3.81
N ASP A 131 0.43 3.17 -4.23
CA ASP A 131 -0.63 2.46 -3.51
C ASP A 131 -0.37 0.94 -3.48
N ARG A 132 0.14 0.37 -4.60
CA ARG A 132 0.54 -1.04 -4.66
C ARG A 132 1.70 -1.36 -3.72
N ALA A 133 2.73 -0.50 -3.69
CA ALA A 133 3.88 -0.66 -2.81
C ALA A 133 3.48 -0.58 -1.32
N GLU A 134 2.62 0.41 -0.97
CA GLU A 134 2.12 0.57 0.38
C GLU A 134 1.27 -0.63 0.83
N LYS A 135 0.39 -1.12 -0.05
CA LYS A 135 -0.43 -2.30 0.23
C LYS A 135 0.44 -3.55 0.42
N ALA A 136 1.42 -3.78 -0.46
CA ALA A 136 2.34 -4.91 -0.35
C ALA A 136 3.16 -4.86 0.95
N MET A 137 3.60 -3.65 1.35
CA MET A 137 4.30 -3.46 2.62
C MET A 137 3.42 -3.80 3.82
N ARG A 138 2.17 -3.30 3.86
CA ARG A 138 1.20 -3.61 4.93
C ARG A 138 0.88 -5.10 5.01
N GLU A 139 0.66 -5.76 3.87
CA GLU A 139 0.40 -7.19 3.81
C GLU A 139 1.60 -8.02 4.31
N SER A 140 2.83 -7.61 3.99
CA SER A 140 4.05 -8.23 4.45
C SER A 140 4.23 -8.08 5.98
N GLU A 141 3.99 -6.85 6.48
CA GLU A 141 4.05 -6.58 7.93
C GLU A 141 3.00 -7.38 8.69
N HIS A 142 1.77 -7.46 8.18
CA HIS A 142 0.69 -8.23 8.79
C HIS A 142 1.04 -9.73 8.86
N LYS A 143 1.50 -10.30 7.75
CA LYS A 143 1.95 -11.71 7.71
C LYS A 143 3.09 -11.98 8.69
N TYR A 144 4.09 -11.09 8.73
CA TYR A 144 5.17 -11.20 9.71
C TYR A 144 4.61 -11.23 11.14
N ARG A 145 3.76 -10.27 11.47
CA ARG A 145 3.16 -10.14 12.80
C ARG A 145 2.36 -11.40 13.18
N GLU A 146 1.48 -11.86 12.31
CA GLU A 146 0.70 -13.07 12.57
C GLU A 146 1.58 -14.30 12.84
N VAL A 147 2.58 -14.55 11.98
CA VAL A 147 3.49 -15.70 12.17
C VAL A 147 4.29 -15.56 13.46
N PHE A 148 4.80 -14.36 13.75
CA PHE A 148 5.61 -14.12 14.95
C PHE A 148 4.81 -14.26 16.24
N GLU A 149 3.56 -13.79 16.25
CA GLU A 149 2.65 -13.89 17.40
C GLU A 149 2.11 -15.31 17.59
N CYS A 150 1.99 -16.13 16.53
CA CYS A 150 1.54 -17.52 16.61
C CYS A 150 2.62 -18.51 17.11
N LEU A 151 3.88 -18.08 17.27
CA LEU A 151 4.91 -18.96 17.82
C LEU A 151 4.56 -19.41 19.24
N ALA A 152 4.64 -20.73 19.47
CA ALA A 152 4.37 -21.34 20.77
C ALA A 152 5.48 -21.06 21.81
N ASP A 153 6.70 -20.77 21.34
CA ASP A 153 7.83 -20.42 22.18
C ASP A 153 7.95 -18.89 22.31
N ALA A 154 8.48 -18.40 23.42
CA ALA A 154 8.77 -16.98 23.58
C ALA A 154 9.87 -16.55 22.61
N ALA A 155 9.55 -15.58 21.73
CA ALA A 155 10.44 -15.13 20.69
C ALA A 155 10.96 -13.72 20.98
N PHE A 156 12.29 -13.55 20.88
CA PHE A 156 12.97 -12.26 21.03
C PHE A 156 13.82 -12.00 19.81
N LEU A 157 13.55 -10.90 19.10
CA LEU A 157 14.39 -10.40 18.04
C LEU A 157 15.36 -9.37 18.61
N VAL A 158 16.64 -9.62 18.48
CA VAL A 158 17.71 -8.88 19.18
C VAL A 158 18.65 -8.26 18.16
N ASN A 159 19.06 -7.03 18.37
CA ASN A 159 20.13 -6.40 17.61
C ASN A 159 21.47 -7.05 17.97
N ALA A 160 22.14 -7.68 17.03
CA ALA A 160 23.37 -8.45 17.28
C ALA A 160 24.53 -7.59 17.79
N LYS A 161 24.56 -6.27 17.45
CA LYS A 161 25.66 -5.36 17.88
C LYS A 161 25.44 -4.82 19.29
N THR A 162 24.21 -4.54 19.66
CA THR A 162 23.89 -3.86 20.93
C THR A 162 23.35 -4.80 22.01
N GLY A 163 22.91 -6.00 21.63
CA GLY A 163 22.22 -6.94 22.51
C GLY A 163 20.83 -6.47 22.94
N LYS A 164 20.28 -5.39 22.37
CA LYS A 164 18.97 -4.86 22.71
C LYS A 164 17.87 -5.59 21.96
N ILE A 165 16.78 -5.89 22.66
CA ILE A 165 15.56 -6.48 22.11
C ILE A 165 14.87 -5.42 21.28
N ILE A 166 14.59 -5.73 20.01
CA ILE A 166 13.90 -4.86 19.06
C ILE A 166 12.47 -5.32 18.76
N ASP A 167 12.20 -6.62 18.99
CA ASP A 167 10.85 -7.17 18.88
C ASP A 167 10.67 -8.38 19.78
N THR A 168 9.41 -8.68 20.16
CA THR A 168 9.04 -9.82 20.99
C THR A 168 7.59 -10.23 20.71
N ASN A 169 7.24 -11.51 20.92
CA ASN A 169 5.89 -12.00 20.71
C ASN A 169 5.09 -12.07 22.01
N ARG A 170 3.78 -12.33 21.90
CA ARG A 170 2.85 -12.46 23.02
C ARG A 170 3.25 -13.57 24.02
N CYS A 171 3.83 -14.67 23.52
CA CYS A 171 4.31 -15.74 24.39
C CYS A 171 5.42 -15.25 25.34
N ALA A 172 6.32 -14.39 24.86
CA ALA A 172 7.36 -13.78 25.69
C ALA A 172 6.78 -12.84 26.76
N GLU A 173 5.76 -12.04 26.44
CA GLU A 173 5.05 -11.19 27.41
C GLU A 173 4.44 -12.05 28.53
N GLN A 174 3.74 -13.12 28.17
CA GLN A 174 3.14 -14.06 29.12
C GLN A 174 4.19 -14.75 29.98
N MET A 175 5.28 -15.20 29.37
CA MET A 175 6.37 -15.85 30.05
C MET A 175 7.08 -14.94 31.07
N LEU A 176 7.36 -13.69 30.68
CA LEU A 176 8.03 -12.69 31.49
C LEU A 176 7.08 -12.06 32.54
N GLY A 177 5.76 -12.00 32.22
CA GLY A 177 4.77 -11.35 33.09
C GLY A 177 4.85 -9.82 33.03
N CYS A 178 5.25 -9.25 31.86
CA CYS A 178 5.29 -7.81 31.63
C CYS A 178 4.91 -7.49 30.17
N GLU A 179 4.52 -6.26 29.91
CA GLU A 179 4.08 -5.82 28.61
C GLU A 179 5.26 -5.66 27.62
N ARG A 180 4.98 -5.81 26.33
CA ARG A 180 5.96 -5.65 25.25
C ARG A 180 6.75 -4.32 25.34
N ALA A 181 6.08 -3.23 25.70
CA ALA A 181 6.71 -1.92 25.85
C ALA A 181 7.82 -1.91 26.94
N GLU A 182 7.69 -2.72 27.97
CA GLU A 182 8.68 -2.85 29.04
C GLU A 182 9.84 -3.78 28.66
N ILE A 183 9.63 -4.66 27.67
CA ILE A 183 10.65 -5.60 27.17
C ILE A 183 11.55 -4.93 26.12
N LEU A 184 10.95 -4.15 25.22
CA LEU A 184 11.66 -3.51 24.13
C LEU A 184 12.77 -2.58 24.61
N GLY A 185 13.93 -2.63 23.94
CA GLY A 185 15.10 -1.81 24.27
C GLY A 185 15.94 -2.32 25.46
N ARG A 186 15.44 -3.30 26.25
CA ARG A 186 16.26 -3.96 27.29
C ARG A 186 17.33 -4.83 26.65
N LYS A 187 18.44 -5.05 27.33
CA LYS A 187 19.44 -6.04 26.90
C LYS A 187 18.91 -7.45 27.19
N ILE A 188 19.02 -8.35 26.22
CA ILE A 188 18.60 -9.74 26.40
C ILE A 188 19.35 -10.46 27.55
N SER A 189 20.61 -10.05 27.84
CA SER A 189 21.40 -10.56 28.98
C SER A 189 20.81 -10.22 30.36
N GLN A 190 19.92 -9.23 30.45
CA GLN A 190 19.21 -8.91 31.66
C GLN A 190 18.03 -9.86 31.95
N LEU A 191 17.54 -10.55 30.90
CA LEU A 191 16.44 -11.50 30.99
C LEU A 191 16.94 -12.93 31.08
N LEU A 192 18.07 -13.27 30.45
CA LEU A 192 18.63 -14.63 30.44
C LEU A 192 19.94 -14.67 31.23
N ALA A 193 19.95 -15.36 32.34
CA ALA A 193 21.01 -15.29 33.35
C ALA A 193 22.37 -15.89 32.96
N VAL A 194 22.55 -16.48 31.79
CA VAL A 194 23.77 -17.24 31.40
C VAL A 194 24.46 -16.70 30.13
N LEU A 195 24.37 -15.41 29.85
CA LEU A 195 24.98 -14.87 28.64
C LEU A 195 26.40 -14.29 28.81
N ASP A 196 27.03 -14.49 29.95
CA ASP A 196 28.43 -14.05 30.19
C ASP A 196 29.51 -15.03 29.72
N GLN A 197 29.14 -16.18 29.16
CA GLN A 197 30.10 -17.05 28.46
C GLN A 197 30.03 -16.82 26.95
N ALA A 198 30.62 -15.75 26.50
CA ALA A 198 30.96 -15.53 25.11
C ALA A 198 31.98 -16.59 24.68
N GLY A 199 31.53 -17.61 23.97
CA GLY A 199 32.42 -18.63 23.40
C GLY A 199 31.83 -19.99 23.10
N ALA A 200 30.61 -20.28 23.52
CA ALA A 200 29.93 -21.49 23.07
C ALA A 200 29.38 -21.28 21.63
N ASP A 201 29.51 -22.29 20.79
CA ASP A 201 28.94 -22.32 19.46
C ASP A 201 27.48 -21.85 19.51
N ASP A 202 27.23 -20.64 19.04
CA ASP A 202 25.93 -19.91 19.15
C ASP A 202 24.76 -20.63 18.46
N SER A 203 25.01 -21.79 17.86
CA SER A 203 24.04 -22.59 17.12
C SER A 203 23.44 -23.74 17.92
N ALA A 204 24.08 -24.18 19.01
CA ALA A 204 23.56 -25.28 19.84
C ALA A 204 22.52 -24.75 20.85
N PRO A 205 21.39 -25.46 21.06
CA PRO A 205 20.44 -25.14 22.13
C PRO A 205 21.10 -25.22 23.50
N PHE A 206 20.81 -24.26 24.38
CA PHE A 206 21.28 -24.26 25.75
C PHE A 206 20.14 -24.01 26.76
N GLU A 207 20.32 -24.41 27.98
CA GLU A 207 19.34 -24.19 29.05
C GLU A 207 19.84 -23.13 30.01
N CYS A 208 18.94 -22.23 30.39
CA CYS A 208 19.24 -21.16 31.34
C CYS A 208 18.01 -20.74 32.14
N ALA A 209 18.19 -19.86 33.11
CA ALA A 209 17.10 -19.25 33.84
C ALA A 209 16.70 -17.92 33.22
N MET A 210 15.40 -17.76 32.91
CA MET A 210 14.80 -16.50 32.49
C MET A 210 14.25 -15.75 33.70
N ALA A 211 14.67 -14.50 33.89
CA ALA A 211 14.18 -13.65 34.98
C ALA A 211 12.81 -13.06 34.60
N ARG A 212 11.79 -13.31 35.42
CA ARG A 212 10.44 -12.77 35.29
C ARG A 212 10.28 -11.42 35.98
N ALA A 213 9.27 -10.65 35.62
CA ALA A 213 8.99 -9.34 36.22
C ALA A 213 8.68 -9.42 37.72
N ASN A 214 8.12 -10.53 38.20
CA ASN A 214 7.85 -10.77 39.64
C ASN A 214 9.08 -11.21 40.44
N GLY A 215 10.27 -11.24 39.85
CA GLY A 215 11.52 -11.66 40.47
C GLY A 215 11.74 -13.18 40.51
N SER A 216 10.79 -14.00 40.05
CA SER A 216 11.01 -15.44 39.93
C SER A 216 11.89 -15.78 38.72
N ALA A 217 12.51 -16.95 38.74
CA ALA A 217 13.28 -17.49 37.62
C ALA A 217 12.52 -18.65 36.97
N LEU A 218 12.48 -18.68 35.65
CA LEU A 218 11.86 -19.72 34.84
C LEU A 218 12.93 -20.50 34.10
N PRO A 219 13.03 -21.84 34.24
CA PRO A 219 13.96 -22.63 33.46
C PRO A 219 13.50 -22.67 31.99
N VAL A 220 14.36 -22.28 31.08
CA VAL A 220 14.05 -22.24 29.64
C VAL A 220 15.15 -22.87 28.79
N ARG A 221 14.76 -23.48 27.68
CA ARG A 221 15.68 -23.89 26.60
C ARG A 221 15.69 -22.84 25.53
N VAL A 222 16.86 -22.34 25.19
CA VAL A 222 17.06 -21.26 24.23
C VAL A 222 17.64 -21.80 22.94
N HIS A 223 16.98 -21.51 21.83
CA HIS A 223 17.51 -21.68 20.48
C HIS A 223 17.88 -20.31 19.92
N THR A 224 19.09 -20.21 19.36
CA THR A 224 19.60 -18.96 18.78
C THR A 224 19.81 -19.10 17.28
N THR A 225 19.27 -18.17 16.49
CA THR A 225 19.45 -18.10 15.04
C THR A 225 19.94 -16.72 14.63
N LYS A 226 21.08 -16.67 13.93
CA LYS A 226 21.61 -15.42 13.36
C LYS A 226 20.90 -15.10 12.07
N LEU A 227 20.45 -13.86 11.92
CA LEU A 227 19.71 -13.36 10.78
C LEU A 227 20.37 -12.08 10.25
N SER A 228 20.19 -11.80 8.98
CA SER A 228 20.53 -10.51 8.39
C SER A 228 19.34 -9.97 7.63
N ILE A 229 18.77 -8.86 8.08
CA ILE A 229 17.65 -8.20 7.42
C ILE A 229 18.10 -6.83 6.93
N HIS A 230 18.06 -6.61 5.62
CA HIS A 230 18.55 -5.37 4.97
C HIS A 230 19.99 -4.97 5.39
N GLY A 231 20.88 -5.96 5.56
CA GLY A 231 22.26 -5.72 5.99
C GLY A 231 22.44 -5.45 7.50
N HIS A 232 21.35 -5.44 8.27
CA HIS A 232 21.43 -5.32 9.73
C HIS A 232 21.53 -6.71 10.37
N PRO A 233 22.60 -6.98 11.15
CA PRO A 233 22.76 -8.25 11.82
C PRO A 233 21.80 -8.33 13.03
N LEU A 234 20.98 -9.35 13.04
CA LEU A 234 19.99 -9.65 14.07
C LEU A 234 20.18 -11.05 14.62
N VAL A 235 19.64 -11.29 15.80
CA VAL A 235 19.58 -12.61 16.43
C VAL A 235 18.15 -12.89 16.84
N LEU A 236 17.58 -13.98 16.36
CA LEU A 236 16.33 -14.51 16.87
C LEU A 236 16.63 -15.52 17.99
N ARG A 237 16.02 -15.33 19.15
CA ARG A 237 16.04 -16.29 20.26
C ARG A 237 14.64 -16.80 20.53
N LEU A 238 14.51 -18.13 20.49
CA LEU A 238 13.29 -18.82 20.86
C LEU A 238 13.53 -19.49 22.20
N CYS A 239 12.70 -19.16 23.19
CA CYS A 239 12.81 -19.66 24.56
C CYS A 239 11.59 -20.52 24.88
N ARG A 240 11.84 -21.82 25.10
CA ARG A 240 10.81 -22.78 25.49
C ARG A 240 10.82 -22.99 27.02
N ASP A 241 9.65 -22.90 27.63
CA ASP A 241 9.45 -23.21 29.07
C ASP A 241 9.70 -24.70 29.34
N LEU A 242 10.53 -25.00 30.33
CA LEU A 242 10.83 -26.36 30.77
C LEU A 242 10.09 -26.74 32.06
N SER A 243 9.33 -25.84 32.70
CA SER A 243 8.64 -26.10 33.96
C SER A 243 7.51 -27.12 33.86
N GLY A 244 6.96 -27.33 32.65
CA GLY A 244 5.86 -28.28 32.38
C GLY A 244 6.30 -29.72 32.02
N HIS A 245 7.59 -30.04 31.94
CA HIS A 245 8.10 -31.37 31.50
C HIS A 245 8.49 -32.30 32.68
N GLY A 246 7.93 -32.08 33.87
CA GLY A 246 8.26 -32.80 35.09
C GLY A 246 7.28 -33.92 35.52
N ASN A 247 6.38 -34.41 34.66
CA ASN A 247 5.51 -35.55 34.99
C ASN A 247 5.09 -36.32 33.71
N ASP A 248 6.01 -37.09 33.14
CA ASP A 248 5.71 -38.31 32.40
C ASP A 248 6.90 -39.23 32.52
N VAL A 249 6.88 -40.00 33.59
CA VAL A 249 7.58 -41.28 33.76
C VAL A 249 6.58 -42.29 34.30
#